data_ff69a3aa148cbd645648b36c7c1db853
#
_entry.id   ff69a3aa148cbd645648b36c7c1db853
#
_cell.length_a   1.000
_cell.length_b   1.000
_cell.length_c   1.000
_cell.angle_alpha   90.00
_cell.angle_beta   90.00
_cell.angle_gamma   90.00
#
_symmetry.space_group_name_H-M   'P 1'
#
loop_
_entity.id
_entity.type
_entity.pdbx_description
1 polymer ?
#
loop_
_entity_poly.entity_id
_entity_poly.type
_entity_poly.pdbx_seq_one_letter_code
_entity_poly.pdbx_strand_id
1 'polypeptide(L)'
;MPAPSVVEAILRIDRAAFGDEWMMDQQTFREALHATQRARIFVSHDDGELTGFVIAGVTDSYGFIQRLAVHPDFQRHGVAGSLVQNSLSWIHSRGCRSTVVNTEVSNDAALSIYEKNGFVPLDYNLLVMERQLSV
;
A
#
# COMPACT_ATOMS: atom_id res chain seq x y z
N MET A 1 13.00 -4.46 9.99
CA MET A 1 13.41 -4.50 8.56
C MET A 1 13.33 -5.93 8.06
N PRO A 2 12.68 -6.18 6.94
CA PRO A 2 12.64 -7.51 6.34
C PRO A 2 14.03 -8.00 5.93
N ALA A 3 14.15 -9.30 5.74
CA ALA A 3 15.39 -9.90 5.24
C ALA A 3 15.75 -9.31 3.86
N PRO A 4 17.06 -9.23 3.50
CA PRO A 4 17.45 -8.65 2.22
C PRO A 4 16.80 -9.33 1.00
N SER A 5 16.60 -10.64 1.04
CA SER A 5 15.94 -11.35 -0.06
C SER A 5 14.47 -10.93 -0.24
N VAL A 6 13.80 -10.62 0.85
CA VAL A 6 12.41 -10.13 0.81
C VAL A 6 12.38 -8.71 0.25
N VAL A 7 13.32 -7.85 0.67
CA VAL A 7 13.43 -6.48 0.14
C VAL A 7 13.66 -6.51 -1.36
N GLU A 8 14.57 -7.36 -1.84
CA GLU A 8 14.81 -7.50 -3.28
C GLU A 8 13.56 -7.93 -4.04
N ALA A 9 12.80 -8.88 -3.49
CA ALA A 9 11.56 -9.34 -4.11
C ALA A 9 10.52 -8.22 -4.15
N ILE A 10 10.39 -7.43 -3.08
CA ILE A 10 9.48 -6.27 -3.02
C ILE A 10 9.86 -5.25 -4.09
N LEU A 11 11.14 -4.89 -4.19
CA LEU A 11 11.59 -3.91 -5.16
C LEU A 11 11.41 -4.39 -6.60
N ARG A 12 11.57 -5.69 -6.84
CA ARG A 12 11.33 -6.28 -8.16
C ARG A 12 9.85 -6.17 -8.56
N ILE A 13 8.94 -6.45 -7.62
CA ILE A 13 7.50 -6.30 -7.85
C ILE A 13 7.15 -4.84 -8.12
N ASP A 14 7.71 -3.94 -7.34
CA ASP A 14 7.47 -2.51 -7.50
C ASP A 14 7.88 -2.03 -8.89
N ARG A 15 9.06 -2.43 -9.34
CA ARG A 15 9.55 -2.11 -10.68
C ARG A 15 8.66 -2.69 -11.77
N ALA A 16 8.22 -3.94 -11.61
CA ALA A 16 7.33 -4.58 -12.58
C ALA A 16 5.98 -3.89 -12.66
N ALA A 17 5.46 -3.39 -11.53
CA ALA A 17 4.17 -2.72 -11.47
C ALA A 17 4.21 -1.27 -11.97
N PHE A 18 5.26 -0.52 -11.64
CA PHE A 18 5.34 0.92 -11.90
C PHE A 18 6.29 1.31 -13.04
N GLY A 19 7.20 0.43 -13.45
CA GLY A 19 8.22 0.72 -14.45
C GLY A 19 9.44 1.43 -13.87
N ASP A 20 10.47 1.56 -14.70
CA ASP A 20 11.77 2.09 -14.27
C ASP A 20 11.70 3.54 -13.80
N GLU A 21 10.79 4.32 -14.36
CA GLU A 21 10.66 5.75 -14.05
C GLU A 21 10.06 6.00 -12.68
N TRP A 22 9.14 5.15 -12.25
CA TRP A 22 8.37 5.33 -11.01
C TRP A 22 8.68 4.31 -9.94
N MET A 23 9.62 3.42 -10.20
CA MET A 23 9.99 2.39 -9.23
C MET A 23 10.61 2.97 -7.97
N MET A 24 10.43 2.24 -6.89
CA MET A 24 11.01 2.54 -5.59
C MET A 24 12.40 1.90 -5.51
N ASP A 25 13.41 2.64 -5.07
CA ASP A 25 14.72 2.07 -4.75
C ASP A 25 14.83 1.75 -3.25
N GLN A 26 15.98 1.23 -2.84
CA GLN A 26 16.20 0.86 -1.44
C GLN A 26 16.07 2.04 -0.49
N GLN A 27 16.54 3.21 -0.89
CA GLN A 27 16.46 4.41 -0.06
C GLN A 27 15.01 4.85 0.12
N THR A 28 14.25 4.91 -0.98
CA THR A 28 12.83 5.27 -0.94
C THR A 28 12.03 4.27 -0.12
N PHE A 29 12.37 2.98 -0.22
CA PHE A 29 11.75 1.93 0.58
C PHE A 29 11.96 2.18 2.09
N ARG A 30 13.20 2.49 2.48
CA ARG A 30 13.51 2.81 3.88
C ARG A 30 12.79 4.07 4.35
N GLU A 31 12.74 5.09 3.49
CA GLU A 31 12.01 6.33 3.79
C GLU A 31 10.53 6.04 4.04
N ALA A 32 9.91 5.18 3.22
CA ALA A 32 8.51 4.80 3.40
C ALA A 32 8.30 4.10 4.75
N LEU A 33 9.21 3.21 5.15
CA LEU A 33 9.12 2.54 6.44
C LEU A 33 9.27 3.48 7.63
N HIS A 34 10.00 4.57 7.47
CA HIS A 34 10.26 5.52 8.55
C HIS A 34 9.42 6.80 8.45
N ALA A 35 8.52 6.88 7.47
CA ALA A 35 7.66 8.05 7.28
C ALA A 35 6.62 8.20 8.39
N THR A 36 6.29 7.12 9.07
CA THR A 36 5.33 7.10 10.18
C THR A 36 5.99 6.52 11.42
N GLN A 37 5.34 6.66 12.57
CA GLN A 37 5.87 6.16 13.84
C GLN A 37 6.05 4.65 13.83
N ARG A 38 5.12 3.94 13.21
CA ARG A 38 5.18 2.49 13.02
C ARG A 38 4.76 2.15 11.61
N ALA A 39 5.41 1.14 11.04
CA ALA A 39 5.08 0.65 9.72
C ALA A 39 5.02 -0.86 9.73
N ARG A 40 4.21 -1.41 8.85
CA ARG A 40 4.10 -2.84 8.64
C ARG A 40 3.97 -3.14 7.16
N ILE A 41 4.62 -4.21 6.73
CA ILE A 41 4.56 -4.67 5.35
C ILE A 41 3.74 -5.95 5.33
N PHE A 42 2.72 -5.99 4.47
CA PHE A 42 1.99 -7.21 4.16
C PHE A 42 2.38 -7.65 2.76
N VAL A 43 2.55 -8.95 2.60
CA VAL A 43 2.93 -9.52 1.30
C VAL A 43 1.96 -10.64 0.94
N SER A 44 1.81 -10.89 -0.36
CA SER A 44 1.10 -12.06 -0.86
C SER A 44 2.06 -12.95 -1.63
N HIS A 45 1.77 -14.25 -1.61
CA HIS A 45 2.60 -15.26 -2.25
C HIS A 45 1.74 -16.16 -3.14
N ASP A 46 2.36 -16.69 -4.17
CA ASP A 46 1.80 -17.77 -4.97
C ASP A 46 2.95 -18.72 -5.31
N ASP A 47 2.80 -20.00 -4.93
CA ASP A 47 3.85 -21.02 -5.08
C ASP A 47 5.21 -20.57 -4.51
N GLY A 48 5.19 -19.89 -3.35
CA GLY A 48 6.40 -19.44 -2.68
C GLY A 48 7.02 -18.17 -3.24
N GLU A 49 6.48 -17.62 -4.32
CA GLU A 49 6.95 -16.37 -4.89
C GLU A 49 6.06 -15.20 -4.45
N LEU A 50 6.69 -14.05 -4.17
CA LEU A 50 5.95 -12.83 -3.88
C LEU A 50 5.18 -12.38 -5.11
N THR A 51 3.90 -12.05 -4.92
CA THR A 51 3.03 -11.56 -5.99
C THR A 51 2.61 -10.10 -5.79
N GLY A 52 2.70 -9.62 -4.55
CA GLY A 52 2.35 -8.25 -4.23
C GLY A 52 2.77 -7.88 -2.83
N PHE A 53 2.74 -6.58 -2.55
CA PHE A 53 3.04 -6.07 -1.21
C PHE A 53 2.29 -4.75 -0.98
N VAL A 54 2.16 -4.41 0.30
CA VAL A 54 1.68 -3.10 0.73
C VAL A 54 2.51 -2.66 1.92
N ILE A 55 2.86 -1.39 1.95
CA ILE A 55 3.49 -0.75 3.11
C ILE A 55 2.43 0.09 3.78
N ALA A 56 2.09 -0.25 5.00
CA ALA A 56 1.14 0.49 5.83
C ALA A 56 1.89 1.18 6.96
N GLY A 57 1.42 2.36 7.36
CA GLY A 57 2.00 3.10 8.46
C GLY A 57 0.93 3.68 9.37
N VAL A 58 1.28 3.97 10.60
CA VAL A 58 0.37 4.60 11.55
C VAL A 58 1.08 5.69 12.33
N THR A 59 0.32 6.74 12.60
CA THR A 59 0.64 7.77 13.59
C THR A 59 -0.34 7.61 14.75
N ASP A 60 -0.41 8.59 15.64
CA ASP A 60 -1.32 8.52 16.79
C ASP A 60 -2.80 8.43 16.38
N SER A 61 -3.18 9.06 15.27
CA SER A 61 -4.59 9.19 14.87
C SER A 61 -4.90 8.66 13.49
N TYR A 62 -3.90 8.59 12.62
CA TYR A 62 -4.09 8.28 11.21
C TYR A 62 -3.29 7.08 10.77
N GLY A 63 -3.90 6.27 9.91
CA GLY A 63 -3.20 5.27 9.14
C GLY A 63 -2.90 5.75 7.73
N PHE A 64 -1.91 5.13 7.12
CA PHE A 64 -1.46 5.47 5.77
C PHE A 64 -1.18 4.21 4.99
N ILE A 65 -1.60 4.19 3.73
CA ILE A 65 -1.09 3.23 2.77
C ILE A 65 0.00 3.96 1.99
N GLN A 66 1.26 3.60 2.28
CA GLN A 66 2.42 4.29 1.74
C GLN A 66 2.76 3.82 0.33
N ARG A 67 2.59 2.53 0.07
CA ARG A 67 2.89 1.95 -1.22
C ARG A 67 2.14 0.63 -1.37
N LEU A 68 1.55 0.41 -2.53
CA LEU A 68 0.84 -0.82 -2.86
C LEU A 68 1.24 -1.22 -4.28
N ALA A 69 1.69 -2.44 -4.47
CA ALA A 69 2.01 -2.95 -5.79
C ALA A 69 1.69 -4.43 -5.89
N VAL A 70 1.18 -4.83 -7.06
CA VAL A 70 0.93 -6.22 -7.41
C VAL A 70 1.62 -6.47 -8.76
N HIS A 71 2.36 -7.58 -8.84
CA HIS A 71 3.01 -7.96 -10.09
C HIS A 71 1.96 -8.05 -11.22
N PRO A 72 2.26 -7.54 -12.43
CA PRO A 72 1.27 -7.51 -13.51
C PRO A 72 0.63 -8.87 -13.82
N ASP A 73 1.37 -9.97 -13.68
CA ASP A 73 0.84 -11.32 -13.93
C ASP A 73 -0.22 -11.76 -12.92
N PHE A 74 -0.31 -11.07 -11.78
CA PHE A 74 -1.24 -11.42 -10.70
C PHE A 74 -2.29 -10.34 -10.44
N GLN A 75 -2.34 -9.31 -11.28
CA GLN A 75 -3.38 -8.29 -11.18
C GLN A 75 -4.74 -8.89 -11.58
N ARG A 76 -5.81 -8.31 -11.03
CA ARG A 76 -7.20 -8.77 -11.22
C ARG A 76 -7.51 -10.12 -10.57
N HIS A 77 -6.67 -10.57 -9.63
CA HIS A 77 -6.90 -11.80 -8.87
C HIS A 77 -7.28 -11.52 -7.42
N GLY A 78 -7.64 -10.28 -7.09
CA GLY A 78 -8.04 -9.91 -5.74
C GLY A 78 -6.88 -9.69 -4.78
N VAL A 79 -5.64 -9.75 -5.25
CA VAL A 79 -4.46 -9.60 -4.39
C VAL A 79 -4.40 -8.20 -3.76
N ALA A 80 -4.59 -7.16 -4.56
CA ALA A 80 -4.52 -5.79 -4.06
C ALA A 80 -5.61 -5.52 -3.02
N GLY A 81 -6.84 -5.97 -3.28
CA GLY A 81 -7.93 -5.82 -2.33
C GLY A 81 -7.65 -6.50 -0.99
N SER A 82 -7.10 -7.71 -1.04
CA SER A 82 -6.71 -8.45 0.16
C SER A 82 -5.63 -7.71 0.95
N LEU A 83 -4.62 -7.18 0.27
CA LEU A 83 -3.55 -6.41 0.90
C LEU A 83 -4.09 -5.15 1.56
N VAL A 84 -4.99 -4.43 0.89
CA VAL A 84 -5.64 -3.24 1.44
C VAL A 84 -6.45 -3.59 2.68
N GLN A 85 -7.25 -4.66 2.64
CA GLN A 85 -8.05 -5.10 3.77
C GLN A 85 -7.18 -5.48 4.97
N ASN A 86 -6.09 -6.19 4.76
CA ASN A 86 -5.15 -6.53 5.83
C ASN A 86 -4.53 -5.27 6.45
N SER A 87 -4.18 -4.31 5.61
CA SER A 87 -3.65 -3.03 6.08
C SER A 87 -4.68 -2.28 6.94
N LEU A 88 -5.92 -2.20 6.48
CA LEU A 88 -6.99 -1.52 7.21
C LEU A 88 -7.27 -2.19 8.56
N SER A 89 -7.28 -3.52 8.60
CA SER A 89 -7.46 -4.25 9.85
C SER A 89 -6.35 -3.96 10.85
N TRP A 90 -5.10 -3.96 10.38
CA TRP A 90 -3.98 -3.65 11.25
C TRP A 90 -4.02 -2.20 11.74
N ILE A 91 -4.29 -1.25 10.83
CA ILE A 91 -4.40 0.17 11.17
C ILE A 91 -5.50 0.39 12.21
N HIS A 92 -6.66 -0.24 12.00
CA HIS A 92 -7.77 -0.14 12.96
C HIS A 92 -7.37 -0.72 14.32
N SER A 93 -6.65 -1.84 14.34
CA SER A 93 -6.19 -2.46 15.58
C SER A 93 -5.23 -1.58 16.37
N ARG A 94 -4.58 -0.63 15.70
CA ARG A 94 -3.68 0.34 16.34
C ARG A 94 -4.42 1.57 16.88
N GLY A 95 -5.74 1.63 16.76
CA GLY A 95 -6.56 2.72 17.29
C GLY A 95 -6.73 3.91 16.37
N CYS A 96 -6.32 3.80 15.12
CA CYS A 96 -6.49 4.89 14.14
C CYS A 96 -7.94 5.01 13.71
N ARG A 97 -8.41 6.24 13.49
CA ARG A 97 -9.78 6.54 13.10
C ARG A 97 -9.99 6.56 11.59
N SER A 98 -8.94 6.87 10.86
CA SER A 98 -9.01 6.94 9.40
C SER A 98 -7.71 6.52 8.78
N THR A 99 -7.77 6.19 7.50
CA THR A 99 -6.61 5.83 6.68
C THR A 99 -6.59 6.72 5.46
N VAL A 100 -5.42 7.24 5.14
CA VAL A 100 -5.20 8.13 4.01
C VAL A 100 -4.32 7.42 2.99
N VAL A 101 -4.61 7.65 1.71
CA VAL A 101 -3.78 7.20 0.61
C VAL A 101 -3.65 8.32 -0.41
N ASN A 102 -2.45 8.51 -0.94
CA ASN A 102 -2.21 9.38 -2.08
C ASN A 102 -2.13 8.53 -3.33
N THR A 103 -2.82 8.92 -4.38
CA THR A 103 -2.74 8.22 -5.66
C THR A 103 -2.90 9.23 -6.78
N GLU A 104 -2.40 8.89 -7.97
CA GLU A 104 -2.56 9.74 -9.13
C GLU A 104 -3.94 9.58 -9.73
N VAL A 105 -4.49 10.71 -10.21
CA VAL A 105 -5.82 10.72 -10.85
C VAL A 105 -5.89 9.77 -12.04
N SER A 106 -4.78 9.64 -12.77
CA SER A 106 -4.70 8.76 -13.95
C SER A 106 -4.61 7.27 -13.61
N ASN A 107 -4.42 6.91 -12.35
CA ASN A 107 -4.29 5.51 -11.95
C ASN A 107 -5.67 4.90 -11.63
N ASP A 108 -6.44 4.59 -12.68
CA ASP A 108 -7.81 4.09 -12.55
C ASP A 108 -7.89 2.78 -11.77
N ALA A 109 -6.92 1.90 -11.96
CA ALA A 109 -6.90 0.60 -11.26
C ALA A 109 -6.77 0.78 -9.75
N ALA A 110 -5.87 1.65 -9.32
CA ALA A 110 -5.68 1.94 -7.90
C ALA A 110 -6.91 2.63 -7.31
N LEU A 111 -7.47 3.62 -8.02
CA LEU A 111 -8.67 4.32 -7.60
C LEU A 111 -9.82 3.36 -7.38
N SER A 112 -10.03 2.42 -8.30
CA SER A 112 -11.09 1.42 -8.21
C SER A 112 -10.93 0.56 -6.96
N ILE A 113 -9.71 0.11 -6.66
CA ILE A 113 -9.42 -0.71 -5.48
C ILE A 113 -9.73 0.07 -4.20
N TYR A 114 -9.29 1.32 -4.11
CA TYR A 114 -9.53 2.12 -2.93
C TYR A 114 -11.01 2.43 -2.74
N GLU A 115 -11.72 2.78 -3.79
CA GLU A 115 -13.15 3.03 -3.73
C GLU A 115 -13.94 1.80 -3.28
N LYS A 116 -13.59 0.62 -3.79
CA LYS A 116 -14.22 -0.65 -3.39
C LYS A 116 -14.00 -0.96 -1.91
N ASN A 117 -12.92 -0.45 -1.32
CA ASN A 117 -12.61 -0.64 0.08
C ASN A 117 -13.07 0.52 0.96
N GLY A 118 -13.92 1.40 0.43
CA GLY A 118 -14.56 2.44 1.21
C GLY A 118 -13.83 3.75 1.31
N PHE A 119 -12.77 3.94 0.53
CA PHE A 119 -12.09 5.23 0.46
C PHE A 119 -12.90 6.21 -0.36
N VAL A 120 -12.91 7.46 0.08
CA VAL A 120 -13.57 8.56 -0.63
C VAL A 120 -12.55 9.65 -0.92
N PRO A 121 -12.65 10.33 -2.08
CA PRO A 121 -11.74 11.44 -2.40
C PRO A 121 -11.92 12.58 -1.41
N LEU A 122 -10.80 13.21 -1.04
CA LEU A 122 -10.79 14.48 -0.34
C LEU A 122 -10.67 15.60 -1.37
N ASP A 123 -11.18 16.78 -1.02
CA ASP A 123 -11.27 17.90 -1.96
C ASP A 123 -9.96 18.70 -1.98
N TYR A 124 -8.94 18.14 -2.66
CA TYR A 124 -7.62 18.74 -2.82
C TYR A 124 -7.16 18.66 -4.26
N ASN A 125 -6.16 19.47 -4.62
CA ASN A 125 -5.53 19.47 -5.94
C ASN A 125 -4.85 18.15 -6.28
N LEU A 126 -4.26 17.51 -5.28
CA LEU A 126 -3.76 16.13 -5.39
C LEU A 126 -4.89 15.21 -4.98
N LEU A 127 -5.02 14.07 -5.64
CA LEU A 127 -6.04 13.11 -5.24
C LEU A 127 -5.59 12.40 -3.97
N VAL A 128 -6.20 12.80 -2.86
CA VAL A 128 -6.02 12.17 -1.55
C VAL A 128 -7.33 11.49 -1.20
N MET A 129 -7.26 10.25 -0.77
CA MET A 129 -8.43 9.46 -0.39
C MET A 129 -8.34 9.08 1.09
N GLU A 130 -9.47 9.04 1.74
CA GLU A 130 -9.56 8.71 3.16
C GLU A 130 -10.63 7.66 3.40
N ARG A 131 -10.35 6.76 4.32
CA ARG A 131 -11.27 5.76 4.82
C ARG A 131 -11.47 5.99 6.32
N GLN A 132 -12.68 6.38 6.73
CA GLN A 132 -13.05 6.47 8.15
C GLN A 132 -13.23 5.06 8.69
N LEU A 133 -12.63 4.79 9.83
CA LEU A 133 -12.70 3.49 10.47
C LEU A 133 -13.72 3.54 11.61
N SER A 134 -14.61 2.55 11.64
CA SER A 134 -15.53 2.39 12.73
C SER A 134 -14.80 1.96 13.99
N VAL A 135 -15.12 2.57 15.10
CA VAL A 135 -14.53 2.25 16.40
C VAL A 135 -15.38 1.22 17.11
#